data_efdc2b407394ea1aac5fb48ad2f24db5
#
_entry.id   efdc2b407394ea1aac5fb48ad2f24db5
#
_cell.length_a   1.000
_cell.length_b   1.000
_cell.length_c   1.000
_cell.angle_alpha   90.00
_cell.angle_beta   90.00
_cell.angle_gamma   90.00
#
_symmetry.space_group_name_H-M   'P 1'
#
loop_
_entity.id
_entity.type
_entity.pdbx_description
1 polymer ?
#
loop_
_entity_poly.entity_id
_entity_poly.type
_entity_poly.pdbx_seq_one_letter_code
_entity_poly.pdbx_strand_id
1 'polypeptide(L)'
;MPKINLLLLCGGGGAEHDISLMSVKFFESSLAKSDKFSVLRLELDKQGHYKTQDGKVCELTNRREVRFEDDAISAWPVDYVIPCIHGYPAETGDIQSYFNLIQLPYFGCESEASSNCFNKITAKMWFSALGVPNTPYIFLHQYDDEAIAQANAAFDKWGSLFIKAASQGSSVGCYKVDNKADIANILKEACGYSPYVVVEQT
;
A
#
# COMPACT_ATOMS: atom_id res chain seq x y z
N MET A 1 2.39 21.84 28.63
CA MET A 1 3.36 20.89 28.05
C MET A 1 3.62 21.31 26.61
N PRO A 2 4.81 21.12 26.05
CA PRO A 2 5.01 21.37 24.63
C PRO A 2 4.06 20.50 23.79
N LYS A 3 3.64 21.00 22.64
CA LYS A 3 2.80 20.23 21.71
C LYS A 3 3.66 19.14 21.05
N ILE A 4 3.04 18.03 20.71
CA ILE A 4 3.65 16.97 19.92
C ILE A 4 3.56 17.37 18.45
N ASN A 5 4.68 17.40 17.75
CA ASN A 5 4.73 17.69 16.31
C ASN A 5 4.38 16.44 15.53
N LEU A 6 3.17 16.42 15.01
CA LEU A 6 2.56 15.27 14.34
C LEU A 6 2.54 15.48 12.82
N LEU A 7 3.21 14.60 12.09
CA LEU A 7 3.21 14.58 10.64
C LEU A 7 2.10 13.67 10.13
N LEU A 8 1.19 14.23 9.32
CA LEU A 8 0.22 13.48 8.53
C LEU A 8 0.77 13.30 7.11
N LEU A 9 0.97 12.05 6.68
CA LEU A 9 1.39 11.74 5.31
C LEU A 9 0.20 11.19 4.53
N CYS A 10 -0.06 11.76 3.36
CA CYS A 10 -1.13 11.33 2.46
C CYS A 10 -0.65 11.27 1.00
N GLY A 11 -1.53 10.88 0.10
CA GLY A 11 -1.22 10.71 -1.32
C GLY A 11 -0.62 9.34 -1.62
N GLY A 12 0.59 9.32 -2.15
CA GLY A 12 1.31 8.10 -2.56
C GLY A 12 1.23 7.84 -4.06
N GLY A 13 2.11 6.97 -4.56
CA GLY A 13 2.25 6.66 -5.99
C GLY A 13 1.19 5.71 -6.57
N GLY A 14 0.34 5.13 -5.72
CA GLY A 14 -0.65 4.12 -6.10
C GLY A 14 -1.93 4.68 -6.73
N ALA A 15 -2.81 3.77 -7.15
CA ALA A 15 -4.13 4.08 -7.70
C ALA A 15 -5.08 4.71 -6.66
N GLU A 16 -4.78 4.54 -5.38
CA GLU A 16 -5.61 5.01 -4.26
C GLU A 16 -5.18 6.39 -3.71
N HIS A 17 -4.38 7.13 -4.46
CA HIS A 17 -3.90 8.47 -4.09
C HIS A 17 -5.02 9.40 -3.60
N ASP A 18 -6.10 9.52 -4.37
CA ASP A 18 -7.22 10.41 -4.06
C ASP A 18 -8.00 9.94 -2.82
N ILE A 19 -8.08 8.63 -2.58
CA ILE A 19 -8.69 8.07 -1.37
C ILE A 19 -7.87 8.45 -0.14
N SER A 20 -6.55 8.41 -0.25
CA SER A 20 -5.65 8.88 0.80
C SER A 20 -5.88 10.35 1.15
N LEU A 21 -6.06 11.22 0.14
CA LEU A 21 -6.38 12.63 0.33
C LEU A 21 -7.73 12.85 1.03
N MET A 22 -8.67 11.96 0.86
CA MET A 22 -9.94 11.97 1.60
C MET A 22 -9.75 11.52 3.05
N SER A 23 -9.00 10.44 3.27
CA SER A 23 -8.74 9.89 4.58
C SER A 23 -8.04 10.87 5.50
N VAL A 24 -7.04 11.60 5.01
CA VAL A 24 -6.28 12.56 5.83
C VAL A 24 -7.15 13.70 6.37
N LYS A 25 -8.18 14.12 5.65
CA LYS A 25 -9.11 15.17 6.12
C LYS A 25 -9.85 14.77 7.38
N PHE A 26 -10.17 13.48 7.53
CA PHE A 26 -10.77 12.95 8.74
C PHE A 26 -9.82 13.06 9.95
N PHE A 27 -8.55 12.69 9.75
CA PHE A 27 -7.52 12.85 10.78
C PHE A 27 -7.31 14.33 11.16
N GLU A 28 -7.18 15.21 10.17
CA GLU A 28 -7.06 16.66 10.41
C GLU A 28 -8.21 17.20 11.27
N SER A 29 -9.45 16.87 10.89
CA SER A 29 -10.65 17.33 11.62
C SER A 29 -10.74 16.79 13.05
N SER A 30 -10.23 15.58 13.27
CA SER A 30 -10.20 14.94 14.58
C SER A 30 -9.11 15.52 15.47
N LEU A 31 -7.92 15.73 14.95
CA LEU A 31 -6.77 16.29 15.65
C LEU A 31 -6.95 17.77 15.98
N ALA A 32 -7.66 18.52 15.14
CA ALA A 32 -7.98 19.93 15.38
C ALA A 32 -8.83 20.16 16.66
N LYS A 33 -9.47 19.11 17.19
CA LYS A 33 -10.23 19.17 18.47
C LYS A 33 -9.34 19.13 19.70
N SER A 34 -8.03 18.94 19.53
CA SER A 34 -7.05 18.83 20.62
C SER A 34 -5.95 19.87 20.47
N ASP A 35 -5.61 20.52 21.57
CA ASP A 35 -4.49 21.47 21.67
C ASP A 35 -3.13 20.80 21.93
N LYS A 36 -3.12 19.46 22.04
CA LYS A 36 -1.91 18.66 22.33
C LYS A 36 -0.97 18.54 21.12
N PHE A 37 -1.48 18.75 19.91
CA PHE A 37 -0.74 18.50 18.68
C PHE A 37 -0.45 19.79 17.90
N SER A 38 0.72 19.83 17.31
CA SER A 38 1.08 20.71 16.20
C SER A 38 1.11 19.83 14.95
N VAL A 39 0.19 20.04 14.03
CA VAL A 39 0.01 19.13 12.89
C VAL A 39 0.56 19.75 11.61
N LEU A 40 1.42 19.01 10.92
CA LEU A 40 1.84 19.30 9.55
C LEU A 40 1.32 18.19 8.64
N ARG A 41 0.65 18.56 7.54
CA ARG A 41 0.26 17.63 6.50
C ARG A 41 1.19 17.73 5.32
N LEU A 42 1.70 16.58 4.85
CA LEU A 42 2.43 16.45 3.61
C LEU A 42 1.73 15.48 2.68
N GLU A 43 1.69 15.83 1.41
CA GLU A 43 1.28 14.96 0.32
C GLU A 43 2.52 14.40 -0.36
N LEU A 44 2.58 13.09 -0.48
CA LEU A 44 3.52 12.40 -1.36
C LEU A 44 2.86 12.32 -2.73
N ASP A 45 3.38 13.06 -3.71
CA ASP A 45 2.84 13.03 -5.06
C ASP A 45 3.18 11.71 -5.80
N LYS A 46 2.61 11.53 -6.98
CA LYS A 46 2.84 10.31 -7.79
C LYS A 46 4.27 10.18 -8.32
N GLN A 47 5.07 11.24 -8.25
CA GLN A 47 6.47 11.28 -8.63
C GLN A 47 7.42 11.05 -7.45
N GLY A 48 6.89 10.97 -6.23
CA GLY A 48 7.67 10.71 -5.02
C GLY A 48 8.15 11.97 -4.28
N HIS A 49 7.63 13.15 -4.63
CA HIS A 49 7.98 14.39 -3.93
C HIS A 49 6.99 14.68 -2.81
N TYR A 50 7.51 15.16 -1.67
CA TYR A 50 6.67 15.67 -0.60
C TYR A 50 6.31 17.12 -0.85
N LYS A 51 5.03 17.46 -0.67
CA LYS A 51 4.49 18.81 -0.80
C LYS A 51 3.56 19.15 0.34
N THR A 52 3.59 20.41 0.75
CA THR A 52 2.59 20.98 1.66
C THR A 52 1.27 21.24 0.92
N GLN A 53 0.22 21.61 1.63
CA GLN A 53 -1.09 21.93 1.03
C GLN A 53 -1.05 23.15 0.10
N ASP A 54 -0.13 24.08 0.35
CA ASP A 54 0.11 25.27 -0.48
C ASP A 54 1.13 25.01 -1.61
N GLY A 55 1.52 23.75 -1.81
CA GLY A 55 2.34 23.29 -2.92
C GLY A 55 3.84 23.46 -2.75
N LYS A 56 4.33 23.83 -1.57
CA LYS A 56 5.77 23.92 -1.31
C LYS A 56 6.39 22.55 -1.26
N VAL A 57 7.45 22.36 -2.03
CA VAL A 57 8.24 21.14 -2.00
C VAL A 57 9.06 21.07 -0.73
N CYS A 58 9.14 19.89 -0.16
CA CYS A 58 9.85 19.65 1.09
C CYS A 58 10.45 18.23 1.14
N GLU A 59 11.29 18.00 2.13
CA GLU A 59 11.97 16.74 2.37
C GLU A 59 11.77 16.31 3.83
N LEU A 60 11.44 15.03 4.05
CA LEU A 60 11.55 14.40 5.36
C LEU A 60 12.95 13.84 5.52
N THR A 61 13.74 14.46 6.37
CA THR A 61 15.16 14.13 6.52
C THR A 61 15.40 12.98 7.51
N ASN A 62 16.59 12.42 7.45
CA ASN A 62 17.04 11.41 8.43
C ASN A 62 17.24 11.94 9.86
N ARG A 63 17.10 13.26 10.06
CA ARG A 63 17.10 13.90 11.38
C ARG A 63 15.73 14.04 12.00
N ARG A 64 14.71 13.42 11.39
CA ARG A 64 13.31 13.51 11.81
C ARG A 64 12.79 14.95 11.78
N GLU A 65 13.07 15.65 10.71
CA GLU A 65 12.62 17.02 10.47
C GLU A 65 12.15 17.17 9.02
N VAL A 66 11.16 18.02 8.81
CA VAL A 66 10.74 18.46 7.48
C VAL A 66 11.50 19.73 7.14
N ARG A 67 12.18 19.74 6.00
CA ARG A 67 12.84 20.92 5.41
C ARG A 67 12.09 21.37 4.18
N PHE A 68 11.93 22.67 4.06
CA PHE A 68 11.27 23.32 2.94
C PHE A 68 12.31 23.87 1.98
N GLU A 69 12.14 23.64 0.67
CA GLU A 69 13.14 24.07 -0.33
C GLU A 69 13.36 25.59 -0.34
N ASP A 70 12.29 26.37 -0.12
CA ASP A 70 12.33 27.82 -0.13
C ASP A 70 12.92 28.45 1.14
N ASP A 71 13.18 27.64 2.17
CA ASP A 71 13.67 28.13 3.46
C ASP A 71 14.75 27.18 4.02
N ALA A 72 15.99 27.47 3.63
CA ALA A 72 17.15 26.67 4.05
C ALA A 72 17.43 26.72 5.57
N ILE A 73 16.75 27.57 6.32
CA ILE A 73 17.04 27.82 7.75
C ILE A 73 15.98 27.16 8.63
N SER A 74 14.70 27.09 8.19
CA SER A 74 13.64 26.51 9.01
C SER A 74 13.51 25.01 8.78
N ALA A 75 13.58 24.27 9.88
CA ALA A 75 13.26 22.86 9.91
C ALA A 75 12.12 22.64 10.90
N TRP A 76 11.12 21.86 10.49
CA TRP A 76 10.02 21.48 11.36
C TRP A 76 10.31 20.08 11.96
N PRO A 77 10.55 19.97 13.28
CA PRO A 77 10.84 18.68 13.90
C PRO A 77 9.60 17.79 13.92
N VAL A 78 9.77 16.49 13.70
CA VAL A 78 8.72 15.49 13.71
C VAL A 78 8.89 14.57 14.91
N ASP A 79 7.89 14.54 15.79
CA ASP A 79 7.86 13.63 16.92
C ASP A 79 7.18 12.30 16.60
N TYR A 80 6.17 12.34 15.71
CA TYR A 80 5.34 11.18 15.38
C TYR A 80 4.71 11.31 13.98
N VAL A 81 4.51 10.19 13.29
CA VAL A 81 3.89 10.16 11.96
C VAL A 81 2.59 9.34 11.97
N ILE A 82 1.58 9.84 11.29
CA ILE A 82 0.39 9.06 10.90
C ILE A 82 0.41 8.93 9.37
N PRO A 83 0.79 7.76 8.83
CA PRO A 83 0.70 7.50 7.41
C PRO A 83 -0.76 7.22 7.04
N CYS A 84 -1.36 8.15 6.30
CA CYS A 84 -2.71 8.03 5.75
C CYS A 84 -2.71 7.53 4.30
N ILE A 85 -1.58 7.03 3.82
CA ILE A 85 -1.39 6.56 2.44
C ILE A 85 -2.02 5.18 2.29
N HIS A 86 -2.82 4.99 1.24
CA HIS A 86 -3.34 3.70 0.81
C HIS A 86 -2.46 3.11 -0.29
N GLY A 87 -2.22 1.80 -0.24
CA GLY A 87 -1.31 1.12 -1.17
C GLY A 87 0.15 1.51 -0.95
N TYR A 88 0.88 1.63 -2.06
CA TYR A 88 2.30 2.01 -2.05
C TYR A 88 2.47 3.50 -1.69
N PRO A 89 3.44 3.86 -0.81
CA PRO A 89 4.44 3.01 -0.14
C PRO A 89 4.07 2.60 1.31
N ALA A 90 2.85 2.87 1.80
CA ALA A 90 2.53 2.60 3.20
C ALA A 90 2.08 1.16 3.44
N GLU A 91 1.14 0.63 2.64
CA GLU A 91 0.66 -0.74 2.82
C GLU A 91 1.69 -1.79 2.37
N THR A 92 2.66 -1.40 1.55
CA THR A 92 3.78 -2.25 1.12
C THR A 92 4.89 -2.37 2.16
N GLY A 93 4.88 -1.53 3.20
CA GLY A 93 5.88 -1.56 4.27
C GLY A 93 7.14 -0.72 3.99
N ASP A 94 7.26 -0.11 2.81
CA ASP A 94 8.44 0.64 2.40
C ASP A 94 8.66 1.88 3.29
N ILE A 95 7.61 2.67 3.52
CA ILE A 95 7.73 3.89 4.30
C ILE A 95 7.97 3.62 5.78
N GLN A 96 7.42 2.53 6.32
CA GLN A 96 7.68 2.09 7.68
C GLN A 96 9.14 1.66 7.86
N SER A 97 9.74 1.01 6.85
CA SER A 97 11.17 0.68 6.86
C SER A 97 12.03 1.94 6.94
N TYR A 98 11.66 2.99 6.22
CA TYR A 98 12.33 4.29 6.31
C TYR A 98 12.18 4.91 7.70
N PHE A 99 10.97 4.92 8.28
CA PHE A 99 10.75 5.44 9.63
C PHE A 99 11.55 4.66 10.68
N ASN A 100 11.60 3.33 10.57
CA ASN A 100 12.41 2.49 11.45
C ASN A 100 13.90 2.82 11.35
N LEU A 101 14.41 3.02 10.12
CA LEU A 101 15.79 3.37 9.88
C LEU A 101 16.19 4.69 10.57
N ILE A 102 15.34 5.70 10.53
CA ILE A 102 15.56 7.00 11.17
C ILE A 102 15.02 7.07 12.60
N GLN A 103 14.53 5.97 13.16
CA GLN A 103 13.94 5.89 14.50
C GLN A 103 12.79 6.87 14.73
N LEU A 104 11.98 7.13 13.71
CA LEU A 104 10.83 8.02 13.78
C LEU A 104 9.57 7.20 14.14
N PRO A 105 8.95 7.45 15.31
CA PRO A 105 7.73 6.75 15.70
C PRO A 105 6.57 7.03 14.75
N TYR A 106 5.76 6.01 14.48
CA TYR A 106 4.61 6.13 13.59
C TYR A 106 3.42 5.30 14.06
N PHE A 107 2.25 5.61 13.52
CA PHE A 107 1.02 4.87 13.73
C PHE A 107 0.84 3.81 12.63
N GLY A 108 0.47 2.59 13.04
CA GLY A 108 0.12 1.52 12.11
C GLY A 108 0.96 0.26 12.31
N CYS A 109 0.89 -0.61 11.31
CA CYS A 109 1.61 -1.89 11.34
C CYS A 109 3.09 -1.69 11.02
N GLU A 110 3.91 -2.59 11.55
CA GLU A 110 5.33 -2.68 11.21
C GLU A 110 5.54 -3.05 9.73
N SER A 111 6.70 -2.72 9.21
CA SER A 111 7.08 -2.95 7.82
C SER A 111 6.87 -4.40 7.37
N GLU A 112 7.31 -5.37 8.17
CA GLU A 112 7.17 -6.80 7.86
C GLU A 112 5.70 -7.21 7.79
N ALA A 113 4.89 -6.80 8.76
CA ALA A 113 3.46 -7.11 8.77
C ALA A 113 2.74 -6.49 7.57
N SER A 114 3.06 -5.24 7.24
CA SER A 114 2.51 -4.54 6.07
C SER A 114 2.83 -5.30 4.78
N SER A 115 4.11 -5.61 4.53
CA SER A 115 4.56 -6.32 3.33
C SER A 115 3.91 -7.70 3.20
N ASN A 116 3.87 -8.47 4.29
CA ASN A 116 3.30 -9.82 4.30
C ASN A 116 1.79 -9.81 4.04
N CYS A 117 1.06 -8.84 4.60
CA CYS A 117 -0.39 -8.74 4.42
C CYS A 117 -0.78 -8.15 3.07
N PHE A 118 0.03 -7.25 2.50
CA PHE A 118 -0.25 -6.63 1.20
C PHE A 118 -0.12 -7.63 0.06
N ASN A 119 0.86 -8.53 0.12
CA ASN A 119 1.02 -9.58 -0.87
C ASN A 119 0.09 -10.78 -0.57
N LYS A 120 -0.93 -10.96 -1.43
CA LYS A 120 -1.95 -12.00 -1.26
C LYS A 120 -1.37 -13.41 -1.19
N ILE A 121 -0.28 -13.69 -1.91
CA ILE A 121 0.38 -15.01 -1.90
C ILE A 121 1.03 -15.24 -0.55
N THR A 122 1.82 -14.28 -0.07
CA THR A 122 2.48 -14.36 1.23
C THR A 122 1.45 -14.53 2.35
N ALA A 123 0.38 -13.72 2.36
CA ALA A 123 -0.71 -13.83 3.33
C ALA A 123 -1.36 -15.23 3.31
N LYS A 124 -1.65 -15.77 2.12
CA LYS A 124 -2.24 -17.11 1.98
C LYS A 124 -1.30 -18.24 2.42
N MET A 125 0.00 -18.09 2.16
CA MET A 125 1.01 -19.04 2.65
C MET A 125 1.06 -19.04 4.19
N TRP A 126 1.02 -17.87 4.82
CA TRP A 126 0.92 -17.74 6.27
C TRP A 126 -0.36 -18.38 6.81
N PHE A 127 -1.52 -18.08 6.20
CA PHE A 127 -2.80 -18.70 6.62
C PHE A 127 -2.73 -20.24 6.53
N SER A 128 -2.17 -20.77 5.44
CA SER A 128 -2.01 -22.21 5.27
C SER A 128 -1.08 -22.82 6.31
N ALA A 129 0.06 -22.16 6.59
CA ALA A 129 1.02 -22.65 7.59
C ALA A 129 0.46 -22.63 9.02
N LEU A 130 -0.41 -21.66 9.33
CA LEU A 130 -1.05 -21.53 10.64
C LEU A 130 -2.36 -22.31 10.78
N GLY A 131 -2.78 -23.04 9.75
CA GLY A 131 -4.05 -23.78 9.75
C GLY A 131 -5.30 -22.88 9.71
N VAL A 132 -5.16 -21.61 9.31
CA VAL A 132 -6.30 -20.71 9.13
C VAL A 132 -7.01 -21.06 7.82
N PRO A 133 -8.32 -21.34 7.84
CA PRO A 133 -9.07 -21.65 6.62
C PRO A 133 -8.98 -20.48 5.62
N ASN A 134 -8.64 -20.78 4.39
CA ASN A 134 -8.65 -19.81 3.30
C ASN A 134 -9.08 -20.47 1.99
N THR A 135 -9.54 -19.65 1.06
CA THR A 135 -10.00 -20.09 -0.26
C THR A 135 -8.90 -20.88 -0.97
N PRO A 136 -9.20 -22.06 -1.57
CA PRO A 136 -8.26 -22.82 -2.39
C PRO A 136 -7.65 -21.94 -3.48
N TYR A 137 -6.35 -22.06 -3.68
CA TYR A 137 -5.62 -21.21 -4.62
C TYR A 137 -4.42 -21.94 -5.23
N ILE A 138 -3.97 -21.40 -6.34
CA ILE A 138 -2.62 -21.55 -6.87
C ILE A 138 -2.01 -20.17 -7.06
N PHE A 139 -0.70 -20.08 -7.16
CA PHE A 139 -0.04 -18.83 -7.55
C PHE A 139 0.87 -19.06 -8.76
N LEU A 140 0.97 -18.01 -9.58
CA LEU A 140 1.73 -17.99 -10.82
C LEU A 140 2.70 -16.82 -10.76
N HIS A 141 3.92 -17.00 -11.26
CA HIS A 141 4.96 -15.99 -11.15
C HIS A 141 5.31 -15.29 -12.47
N GLN A 142 4.64 -15.67 -13.57
CA GLN A 142 4.84 -15.05 -14.88
C GLN A 142 3.67 -15.40 -15.79
N TYR A 143 3.63 -14.75 -16.96
CA TYR A 143 2.70 -15.05 -18.03
C TYR A 143 3.40 -15.89 -19.10
N ASP A 144 3.10 -17.18 -19.16
CA ASP A 144 3.59 -18.13 -20.18
C ASP A 144 2.58 -19.27 -20.39
N ASP A 145 2.92 -20.20 -21.28
CA ASP A 145 2.05 -21.33 -21.61
C ASP A 145 1.83 -22.26 -20.42
N GLU A 146 2.80 -22.41 -19.51
CA GLU A 146 2.69 -23.22 -18.32
C GLU A 146 1.70 -22.58 -17.33
N ALA A 147 1.80 -21.28 -17.08
CA ALA A 147 0.88 -20.54 -16.24
C ALA A 147 -0.56 -20.61 -16.78
N ILE A 148 -0.74 -20.47 -18.10
CA ILE A 148 -2.05 -20.62 -18.75
C ILE A 148 -2.59 -22.05 -18.54
N ALA A 149 -1.75 -23.07 -18.70
CA ALA A 149 -2.15 -24.47 -18.48
C ALA A 149 -2.57 -24.72 -17.02
N GLN A 150 -1.82 -24.21 -16.04
CA GLN A 150 -2.15 -24.31 -14.63
C GLN A 150 -3.47 -23.60 -14.29
N ALA A 151 -3.71 -22.39 -14.80
CA ALA A 151 -4.96 -21.67 -14.59
C ALA A 151 -6.16 -22.40 -15.23
N ASN A 152 -5.98 -22.97 -16.43
CA ASN A 152 -6.98 -23.82 -17.08
C ASN A 152 -7.32 -25.07 -16.25
N ALA A 153 -6.32 -25.74 -15.70
CA ALA A 153 -6.53 -26.89 -14.83
C ALA A 153 -7.26 -26.51 -13.53
N ALA A 154 -6.95 -25.35 -12.96
CA ALA A 154 -7.67 -24.81 -11.83
C ALA A 154 -9.16 -24.53 -12.18
N PHE A 155 -9.44 -23.99 -13.37
CA PHE A 155 -10.80 -23.75 -13.85
C PHE A 155 -11.57 -25.08 -14.01
N ASP A 156 -10.95 -26.10 -14.61
CA ASP A 156 -11.56 -27.40 -14.77
C ASP A 156 -11.91 -28.04 -13.43
N LYS A 157 -11.12 -27.77 -12.40
CA LYS A 157 -11.33 -28.29 -11.05
C LYS A 157 -12.40 -27.51 -10.26
N TRP A 158 -12.49 -26.18 -10.43
CA TRP A 158 -13.29 -25.31 -9.56
C TRP A 158 -14.49 -24.68 -10.26
N GLY A 159 -14.55 -24.69 -11.59
CA GLY A 159 -15.68 -24.20 -12.40
C GLY A 159 -15.69 -22.71 -12.64
N SER A 160 -15.26 -21.88 -11.69
CA SER A 160 -15.04 -20.43 -11.85
C SER A 160 -13.92 -19.96 -10.94
N LEU A 161 -13.26 -18.86 -11.32
CA LEU A 161 -12.05 -18.38 -10.68
C LEU A 161 -12.13 -16.88 -10.39
N PHE A 162 -11.33 -16.47 -9.40
CA PHE A 162 -10.77 -15.11 -9.35
C PHE A 162 -9.30 -15.15 -9.72
N ILE A 163 -8.88 -14.32 -10.67
CA ILE A 163 -7.47 -14.06 -11.02
C ILE A 163 -7.13 -12.67 -10.49
N LYS A 164 -6.11 -12.60 -9.62
CA LYS A 164 -5.78 -11.38 -8.88
C LYS A 164 -4.29 -11.09 -8.92
N ALA A 165 -3.92 -9.86 -9.24
CA ALA A 165 -2.56 -9.37 -8.98
C ALA A 165 -2.23 -9.52 -7.49
N ALA A 166 -1.06 -10.08 -7.17
CA ALA A 166 -0.71 -10.41 -5.79
C ALA A 166 -0.55 -9.18 -4.89
N SER A 167 0.07 -8.12 -5.42
CA SER A 167 0.44 -6.91 -4.68
C SER A 167 -0.32 -5.68 -5.20
N GLN A 168 -1.65 -5.73 -5.11
CA GLN A 168 -2.54 -4.62 -5.44
C GLN A 168 -3.74 -4.59 -4.47
N GLY A 169 -4.32 -3.41 -4.29
CA GLY A 169 -5.53 -3.17 -3.49
C GLY A 169 -6.72 -2.72 -4.33
N SER A 170 -7.85 -2.40 -3.69
CA SER A 170 -9.05 -1.78 -4.27
C SER A 170 -9.54 -2.39 -5.58
N SER A 171 -9.49 -3.71 -5.69
CA SER A 171 -9.89 -4.46 -6.89
C SER A 171 -9.05 -4.20 -8.15
N VAL A 172 -7.94 -3.47 -8.06
CA VAL A 172 -7.01 -3.31 -9.18
C VAL A 172 -6.37 -4.66 -9.51
N GLY A 173 -6.42 -5.06 -10.78
CA GLY A 173 -5.91 -6.36 -11.23
C GLY A 173 -6.65 -7.57 -10.61
N CYS A 174 -7.96 -7.44 -10.30
CA CYS A 174 -8.79 -8.48 -9.73
C CYS A 174 -9.97 -8.79 -10.66
N TYR A 175 -10.01 -9.98 -11.20
CA TYR A 175 -10.97 -10.39 -12.25
C TYR A 175 -11.67 -11.68 -11.89
N LYS A 176 -13.00 -11.69 -12.01
CA LYS A 176 -13.78 -12.92 -11.99
C LYS A 176 -13.75 -13.56 -13.39
N VAL A 177 -13.56 -14.87 -13.44
CA VAL A 177 -13.48 -15.66 -14.66
C VAL A 177 -14.56 -16.73 -14.62
N ASP A 178 -15.60 -16.55 -15.42
CA ASP A 178 -16.71 -17.51 -15.58
C ASP A 178 -16.61 -18.26 -16.92
N ASN A 179 -15.68 -17.86 -17.81
CA ASN A 179 -15.47 -18.52 -19.09
C ASN A 179 -13.98 -18.85 -19.27
N LYS A 180 -13.68 -20.12 -19.51
CA LYS A 180 -12.33 -20.62 -19.68
C LYS A 180 -11.53 -19.92 -20.80
N ALA A 181 -12.23 -19.50 -21.86
CA ALA A 181 -11.58 -18.82 -23.00
C ALA A 181 -10.97 -17.47 -22.63
N ASP A 182 -11.39 -16.84 -21.53
CA ASP A 182 -10.89 -15.53 -21.09
C ASP A 182 -9.63 -15.60 -20.25
N ILE A 183 -9.25 -16.81 -19.77
CA ILE A 183 -8.15 -17.01 -18.80
C ILE A 183 -6.84 -16.40 -19.31
N ALA A 184 -6.44 -16.69 -20.55
CA ALA A 184 -5.15 -16.23 -21.06
C ALA A 184 -5.06 -14.70 -21.11
N ASN A 185 -6.12 -14.03 -21.57
CA ASN A 185 -6.15 -12.57 -21.64
C ASN A 185 -6.16 -11.94 -20.23
N ILE A 186 -6.99 -12.46 -19.33
CA ILE A 186 -7.10 -11.96 -17.96
C ILE A 186 -5.80 -12.18 -17.18
N LEU A 187 -5.16 -13.35 -17.36
CA LEU A 187 -3.87 -13.63 -16.73
C LEU A 187 -2.79 -12.65 -17.19
N LYS A 188 -2.74 -12.38 -18.50
CA LYS A 188 -1.82 -11.39 -19.07
C LYS A 188 -2.04 -10.01 -18.48
N GLU A 189 -3.29 -9.60 -18.34
CA GLU A 189 -3.65 -8.30 -17.77
C GLU A 189 -3.27 -8.22 -16.29
N ALA A 190 -3.58 -9.24 -15.49
CA ALA A 190 -3.22 -9.29 -14.07
C ALA A 190 -1.70 -9.27 -13.84
N CYS A 191 -0.93 -9.96 -14.70
CA CYS A 191 0.54 -9.92 -14.68
C CYS A 191 1.12 -8.54 -15.01
N GLY A 192 0.36 -7.67 -15.66
CA GLY A 192 0.76 -6.28 -15.91
C GLY A 192 0.79 -5.41 -14.65
N TYR A 193 0.08 -5.81 -13.59
CA TYR A 193 0.02 -5.09 -12.31
C TYR A 193 0.98 -5.62 -11.25
N SER A 194 1.35 -6.88 -11.32
CA SER A 194 2.23 -7.54 -10.34
C SER A 194 2.94 -8.70 -11.01
N PRO A 195 4.24 -8.95 -10.69
CA PRO A 195 4.97 -10.10 -11.24
C PRO A 195 4.39 -11.44 -10.78
N TYR A 196 3.56 -11.43 -9.75
CA TYR A 196 2.90 -12.62 -9.23
C TYR A 196 1.38 -12.46 -9.28
N VAL A 197 0.70 -13.55 -9.58
CA VAL A 197 -0.75 -13.62 -9.67
C VAL A 197 -1.28 -14.76 -8.82
N VAL A 198 -2.35 -14.51 -8.08
CA VAL A 198 -3.12 -15.54 -7.36
C VAL A 198 -4.31 -15.92 -8.22
N VAL A 199 -4.53 -17.22 -8.37
CA VAL A 199 -5.75 -17.81 -8.97
C VAL A 199 -6.50 -18.53 -7.86
N GLU A 200 -7.72 -18.11 -7.58
CA GLU A 200 -8.54 -18.62 -6.48
C GLU A 200 -9.85 -19.20 -6.98
N GLN A 201 -10.34 -20.20 -6.24
CA GLN A 201 -11.73 -20.65 -6.38
C GLN A 201 -12.69 -19.49 -6.06
N THR A 202 -13.79 -19.35 -6.82
CA THR A 202 -14.84 -18.35 -6.58
C THR A 202 -15.69 -18.68 -5.37
#